data_bbb3845cdb91c82ae90ae41e8f81a731
#
_entry.id   bbb3845cdb91c82ae90ae41e8f81a731
#
_cell.length_a   1.000
_cell.length_b   1.000
_cell.length_c   1.000
_cell.angle_alpha   90.00
_cell.angle_beta   90.00
_cell.angle_gamma   90.00
#
_symmetry.space_group_name_H-M   'P 1'
#
loop_
_entity.id
_entity.type
_entity.pdbx_description
1 polymer ?
#
loop_
_entity_poly.entity_id
_entity_poly.type
_entity_poly.pdbx_seq_one_letter_code
_entity_poly.pdbx_strand_id
1 'polypeptide(L)'
;MIAIRRIYDHNNPVNKLALAQCKEILVAQFPYLTPEEADEIFLAAKNPLATHFRYVILVAEARNKKVVGLVIASYFPKERFYFLDYIAAHQHRSGGGVGGALYERLREEAAASDAIGIFFDCLPDEPELCPDEKERKQNIARLRFYERYGARPIEGTLYELPRNDQSVFHLVFEGPGEKAELKASDGRKIIRAILEHKQSGKCSAEYIKKVVESVKGNTLMLRKKQHFRKEKYIEIKKIIPADKKIGLVVNEGHIIHHVKDKGYLESPVRVKSILKELDKVKIFEKAPAKSYPDSWVEEVHYKEFINFLKNVCAAAKDDAIFYPEIFPKRYSERIPLRPEHQIGYYCIDSTTPLHANAYKASRAAVNCALTAADQVLNGRQMAYALVRPPGHHEIGRA
;
A
#
# COMPACT_ATOMS: atom_id res chain seq x y z
N MET A 1 1.42 11.60 -8.02
CA MET A 1 0.94 10.21 -7.88
C MET A 1 2.14 9.30 -7.78
N ILE A 2 2.12 8.30 -6.91
CA ILE A 2 3.17 7.27 -6.77
C ILE A 2 2.54 5.97 -7.25
N ALA A 3 3.23 5.25 -8.13
CA ALA A 3 2.87 3.90 -8.56
C ALA A 3 3.79 2.89 -7.90
N ILE A 4 3.24 1.78 -7.42
CA ILE A 4 4.04 0.68 -6.88
C ILE A 4 3.94 -0.50 -7.82
N ARG A 5 5.09 -0.97 -8.29
CA ARG A 5 5.17 -2.14 -9.15
C ARG A 5 6.21 -3.13 -8.69
N ARG A 6 6.03 -4.39 -9.07
CA ARG A 6 7.01 -5.45 -8.86
C ARG A 6 7.94 -5.54 -10.06
N ILE A 7 9.23 -5.70 -9.79
CA ILE A 7 10.23 -6.00 -10.83
C ILE A 7 10.29 -7.52 -11.02
N TYR A 8 9.98 -7.97 -12.23
CA TYR A 8 10.05 -9.38 -12.64
C TYR A 8 11.24 -9.64 -13.55
N ASP A 9 11.48 -8.73 -14.51
CA ASP A 9 12.55 -8.83 -15.48
C ASP A 9 13.65 -7.82 -15.15
N HIS A 10 14.78 -8.31 -14.70
CA HIS A 10 15.94 -7.50 -14.33
C HIS A 10 16.73 -6.99 -15.54
N ASN A 11 16.49 -7.52 -16.75
CA ASN A 11 17.23 -7.18 -17.96
C ASN A 11 16.59 -6.04 -18.75
N ASN A 12 15.30 -5.79 -18.55
CA ASN A 12 14.60 -4.67 -19.18
C ASN A 12 15.28 -3.33 -18.83
N PRO A 13 15.57 -2.44 -19.80
CA PRO A 13 16.24 -1.16 -19.55
C PRO A 13 15.58 -0.30 -18.49
N VAL A 14 14.24 -0.23 -18.46
CA VAL A 14 13.48 0.55 -17.44
C VAL A 14 13.70 -0.03 -16.05
N ASN A 15 13.78 -1.35 -15.93
CA ASN A 15 14.02 -2.01 -14.65
C ASN A 15 15.46 -1.87 -14.19
N LYS A 16 16.44 -1.90 -15.13
CA LYS A 16 17.85 -1.62 -14.80
C LYS A 16 18.03 -0.23 -14.18
N LEU A 17 17.39 0.78 -14.76
CA LEU A 17 17.40 2.15 -14.20
C LEU A 17 16.75 2.22 -12.81
N ALA A 18 15.61 1.54 -12.63
CA ALA A 18 14.94 1.49 -11.33
C ALA A 18 15.80 0.77 -10.28
N LEU A 19 16.46 -0.35 -10.63
CA LEU A 19 17.33 -1.10 -9.74
C LEU A 19 18.58 -0.29 -9.33
N ALA A 20 19.16 0.49 -10.25
CA ALA A 20 20.25 1.40 -9.91
C ALA A 20 19.83 2.44 -8.86
N GLN A 21 18.66 3.06 -9.03
CA GLN A 21 18.10 3.98 -8.03
C GLN A 21 17.75 3.28 -6.70
N CYS A 22 17.30 2.02 -6.75
CA CYS A 22 17.08 1.22 -5.54
C CYS A 22 18.36 1.02 -4.76
N LYS A 23 19.48 0.74 -5.45
CA LYS A 23 20.80 0.60 -4.83
C LYS A 23 21.21 1.89 -4.10
N GLU A 24 21.06 3.05 -4.75
CA GLU A 24 21.34 4.35 -4.12
C GLU A 24 20.52 4.56 -2.83
N ILE A 25 19.23 4.23 -2.86
CA ILE A 25 18.36 4.35 -1.68
C ILE A 25 18.79 3.37 -0.58
N LEU A 26 19.13 2.13 -0.93
CA LEU A 26 19.56 1.13 0.04
C LEU A 26 20.82 1.58 0.78
N VAL A 27 21.87 1.92 0.05
CA VAL A 27 23.14 2.35 0.64
C VAL A 27 22.96 3.62 1.49
N ALA A 28 22.11 4.55 1.05
CA ALA A 28 21.84 5.77 1.81
C ALA A 28 21.03 5.54 3.10
N GLN A 29 20.13 4.53 3.12
CA GLN A 29 19.24 4.27 4.27
C GLN A 29 19.81 3.21 5.23
N PHE A 30 20.73 2.37 4.77
CA PHE A 30 21.35 1.31 5.55
C PHE A 30 22.87 1.43 5.51
N PRO A 31 23.46 2.30 6.36
CA PRO A 31 24.91 2.62 6.32
C PRO A 31 25.82 1.42 6.56
N TYR A 32 25.29 0.33 7.13
CA TYR A 32 26.03 -0.93 7.35
C TYR A 32 26.07 -1.83 6.10
N LEU A 33 25.30 -1.50 5.06
CA LEU A 33 25.25 -2.24 3.79
C LEU A 33 26.24 -1.59 2.80
N THR A 34 27.25 -2.35 2.39
CA THR A 34 28.20 -1.86 1.38
C THR A 34 27.56 -1.84 -0.02
N PRO A 35 28.08 -1.02 -0.95
CA PRO A 35 27.63 -1.04 -2.34
C PRO A 35 27.77 -2.41 -3.00
N GLU A 36 28.79 -3.18 -2.64
CA GLU A 36 29.08 -4.52 -3.15
C GLU A 36 28.03 -5.52 -2.66
N GLU A 37 27.69 -5.49 -1.36
CA GLU A 37 26.63 -6.32 -0.80
C GLU A 37 25.26 -5.99 -1.41
N ALA A 38 24.99 -4.72 -1.69
CA ALA A 38 23.78 -4.34 -2.41
C ALA A 38 23.75 -4.91 -3.84
N ASP A 39 24.88 -4.93 -4.56
CA ASP A 39 24.99 -5.54 -5.87
C ASP A 39 24.77 -7.06 -5.82
N GLU A 40 25.29 -7.74 -4.81
CA GLU A 40 25.06 -9.17 -4.62
C GLU A 40 23.58 -9.52 -4.45
N ILE A 41 22.82 -8.71 -3.70
CA ILE A 41 21.37 -8.89 -3.55
C ILE A 41 20.67 -8.82 -4.92
N PHE A 42 20.97 -7.79 -5.72
CA PHE A 42 20.34 -7.65 -7.04
C PHE A 42 20.83 -8.70 -8.05
N LEU A 43 22.07 -9.16 -7.93
CA LEU A 43 22.59 -10.25 -8.74
C LEU A 43 21.90 -11.58 -8.39
N ALA A 44 21.77 -11.89 -7.11
CA ALA A 44 21.08 -13.09 -6.64
C ALA A 44 19.59 -13.07 -7.04
N ALA A 45 18.95 -11.90 -7.05
CA ALA A 45 17.58 -11.75 -7.49
C ALA A 45 17.34 -12.08 -8.98
N LYS A 46 18.38 -12.03 -9.82
CA LYS A 46 18.30 -12.42 -11.25
C LYS A 46 18.21 -13.93 -11.46
N ASN A 47 18.72 -14.71 -10.50
CA ASN A 47 18.70 -16.18 -10.63
C ASN A 47 17.89 -16.82 -9.49
N PRO A 48 16.56 -16.93 -9.67
CA PRO A 48 15.68 -17.47 -8.62
C PRO A 48 15.89 -18.97 -8.33
N LEU A 49 16.73 -19.65 -9.11
CA LEU A 49 17.07 -21.08 -8.90
C LEU A 49 18.35 -21.26 -8.10
N ALA A 50 19.13 -20.20 -7.90
CA ALA A 50 20.38 -20.27 -7.14
C ALA A 50 20.18 -20.25 -5.61
N THR A 51 18.97 -19.91 -5.14
CA THR A 51 18.66 -19.77 -3.72
C THR A 51 17.45 -20.60 -3.33
N HIS A 52 17.31 -20.94 -2.04
CA HIS A 52 16.13 -21.62 -1.50
C HIS A 52 14.87 -20.72 -1.43
N PHE A 53 14.99 -19.47 -1.79
CA PHE A 53 13.93 -18.46 -1.79
C PHE A 53 13.97 -17.63 -3.08
N ARG A 54 12.91 -16.89 -3.33
CA ARG A 54 12.79 -15.99 -4.49
C ARG A 54 12.72 -14.55 -4.01
N TYR A 55 13.59 -13.70 -4.51
CA TYR A 55 13.49 -12.27 -4.23
C TYR A 55 12.23 -11.67 -4.84
N VAL A 56 11.56 -10.83 -4.07
CA VAL A 56 10.44 -9.99 -4.48
C VAL A 56 10.85 -8.55 -4.29
N ILE A 57 11.02 -7.82 -5.39
CA ILE A 57 11.43 -6.43 -5.39
C ILE A 57 10.24 -5.59 -5.81
N LEU A 58 9.78 -4.71 -4.89
CA LEU A 58 8.73 -3.73 -5.15
C LEU A 58 9.36 -2.35 -5.19
N VAL A 59 8.99 -1.55 -6.18
CA VAL A 59 9.47 -0.16 -6.30
C VAL A 59 8.29 0.81 -6.31
N ALA A 60 8.42 1.87 -5.56
CA ALA A 60 7.51 3.02 -5.60
C ALA A 60 8.12 4.09 -6.51
N GLU A 61 7.45 4.41 -7.61
CA GLU A 61 7.91 5.36 -8.61
C GLU A 61 7.03 6.61 -8.62
N ALA A 62 7.65 7.79 -8.67
CA ALA A 62 6.97 9.05 -8.93
C ALA A 62 6.61 9.18 -10.43
N ARG A 63 5.81 10.19 -10.81
CA ARG A 63 5.39 10.43 -12.21
C ARG A 63 6.56 10.49 -13.21
N ASN A 64 7.70 11.05 -12.78
CA ASN A 64 8.91 11.18 -13.60
C ASN A 64 9.76 9.91 -13.63
N LYS A 65 9.20 8.77 -13.26
CA LYS A 65 9.90 7.46 -13.15
C LYS A 65 11.04 7.43 -12.13
N LYS A 66 11.15 8.46 -11.29
CA LYS A 66 12.12 8.44 -10.18
C LYS A 66 11.62 7.49 -9.09
N VAL A 67 12.47 6.56 -8.67
CA VAL A 67 12.19 5.69 -7.53
C VAL A 67 12.23 6.51 -6.25
N VAL A 68 11.18 6.43 -5.45
CA VAL A 68 11.02 7.15 -4.18
C VAL A 68 10.96 6.22 -2.98
N GLY A 69 11.00 4.92 -3.21
CA GLY A 69 11.07 3.89 -2.16
C GLY A 69 11.05 2.50 -2.75
N LEU A 70 11.43 1.52 -1.94
CA LEU A 70 11.52 0.12 -2.33
C LEU A 70 11.20 -0.83 -1.17
N VAL A 71 10.83 -2.06 -1.54
CA VAL A 71 10.85 -3.24 -0.67
C VAL A 71 11.69 -4.30 -1.36
N ILE A 72 12.52 -4.97 -0.59
CA ILE A 72 13.13 -6.25 -0.95
C ILE A 72 12.66 -7.27 0.07
N ALA A 73 12.04 -8.34 -0.40
CA ALA A 73 11.59 -9.45 0.43
C ALA A 73 11.99 -10.77 -0.22
N SER A 74 12.16 -11.80 0.58
CA SER A 74 12.47 -13.16 0.15
C SER A 74 11.25 -14.04 0.38
N TYR A 75 10.70 -14.61 -0.69
CA TYR A 75 9.63 -15.60 -0.60
C TYR A 75 10.19 -17.01 -0.54
N PHE A 76 9.83 -17.76 0.49
CA PHE A 76 10.18 -19.16 0.70
C PHE A 76 8.99 -20.06 0.29
N PRO A 77 8.99 -20.62 -0.92
CA PRO A 77 7.82 -21.35 -1.44
C PRO A 77 7.56 -22.66 -0.70
N LYS A 78 8.59 -23.32 -0.18
CA LYS A 78 8.47 -24.59 0.56
C LYS A 78 7.82 -24.41 1.94
N GLU A 79 8.23 -23.39 2.67
CA GLU A 79 7.72 -23.05 4.01
C GLU A 79 6.55 -22.04 3.94
N ARG A 80 6.24 -21.51 2.76
CA ARG A 80 5.12 -20.60 2.47
C ARG A 80 5.14 -19.33 3.31
N PHE A 81 6.28 -18.63 3.38
CA PHE A 81 6.37 -17.35 4.09
C PHE A 81 7.21 -16.33 3.32
N TYR A 82 7.03 -15.06 3.67
CA TYR A 82 7.87 -13.97 3.22
C TYR A 82 8.80 -13.54 4.34
N PHE A 83 10.06 -13.26 3.99
CA PHE A 83 10.98 -12.55 4.87
C PHE A 83 11.23 -11.17 4.29
N LEU A 84 10.88 -10.12 5.04
CA LEU A 84 11.14 -8.74 4.63
C LEU A 84 12.58 -8.39 4.95
N ASP A 85 13.40 -8.29 3.91
CA ASP A 85 14.82 -7.96 4.03
C ASP A 85 15.01 -6.46 4.24
N TYR A 86 14.43 -5.64 3.34
CA TYR A 86 14.58 -4.18 3.36
C TYR A 86 13.28 -3.50 2.96
N ILE A 87 12.97 -2.42 3.65
CA ILE A 87 11.95 -1.44 3.25
C ILE A 87 12.53 -0.05 3.47
N ALA A 88 12.54 0.76 2.44
CA ALA A 88 13.11 2.11 2.49
C ALA A 88 12.32 3.09 1.64
N ALA A 89 12.31 4.35 2.08
CA ALA A 89 11.83 5.48 1.31
C ALA A 89 12.92 6.54 1.24
N HIS A 90 12.96 7.32 0.16
CA HIS A 90 13.92 8.41 -0.02
C HIS A 90 13.81 9.44 1.11
N GLN A 91 14.93 9.93 1.63
CA GLN A 91 15.01 10.80 2.84
C GLN A 91 14.09 12.02 2.79
N HIS A 92 13.97 12.68 1.64
CA HIS A 92 13.11 13.87 1.50
C HIS A 92 11.60 13.60 1.43
N ARG A 93 11.17 12.32 1.58
CA ARG A 93 9.76 11.90 1.58
C ARG A 93 9.41 11.00 2.75
N SER A 94 10.23 10.97 3.79
CA SER A 94 9.89 10.34 5.06
C SER A 94 8.68 11.05 5.67
N GLY A 95 7.61 10.31 5.95
CA GLY A 95 6.32 10.87 6.40
C GLY A 95 5.24 10.95 5.32
N GLY A 96 5.56 10.83 4.03
CA GLY A 96 4.61 10.88 2.91
C GLY A 96 3.82 9.58 2.64
N GLY A 97 3.79 8.63 3.57
CA GLY A 97 3.01 7.38 3.43
C GLY A 97 3.60 6.33 2.49
N VAL A 98 4.74 6.59 1.84
CA VAL A 98 5.38 5.68 0.86
C VAL A 98 5.72 4.33 1.50
N GLY A 99 6.34 4.33 2.69
CA GLY A 99 6.67 3.09 3.42
C GLY A 99 5.42 2.27 3.76
N GLY A 100 4.34 2.94 4.17
CA GLY A 100 3.06 2.28 4.44
C GLY A 100 2.46 1.64 3.19
N ALA A 101 2.45 2.36 2.07
CA ALA A 101 1.93 1.84 0.80
C ALA A 101 2.76 0.66 0.27
N LEU A 102 4.10 0.72 0.40
CA LEU A 102 5.00 -0.38 0.04
C LEU A 102 4.76 -1.61 0.92
N TYR A 103 4.58 -1.42 2.21
CA TYR A 103 4.32 -2.52 3.14
C TYR A 103 2.94 -3.17 2.86
N GLU A 104 1.90 -2.37 2.61
CA GLU A 104 0.60 -2.90 2.19
C GLU A 104 0.72 -3.70 0.89
N ARG A 105 1.50 -3.23 -0.07
CA ARG A 105 1.73 -3.97 -1.31
C ARG A 105 2.42 -5.31 -1.07
N LEU A 106 3.39 -5.39 -0.13
CA LEU A 106 4.00 -6.65 0.26
C LEU A 106 2.97 -7.59 0.92
N ARG A 107 2.06 -7.06 1.74
CA ARG A 107 0.97 -7.84 2.35
C ARG A 107 0.03 -8.44 1.30
N GLU A 108 -0.26 -7.68 0.24
CA GLU A 108 -1.04 -8.17 -0.91
C GLU A 108 -0.31 -9.31 -1.65
N GLU A 109 1.00 -9.19 -1.86
CA GLU A 109 1.82 -10.27 -2.47
C GLU A 109 1.81 -11.54 -1.57
N ALA A 110 1.92 -11.37 -0.26
CA ALA A 110 1.87 -12.47 0.70
C ALA A 110 0.50 -13.16 0.71
N ALA A 111 -0.58 -12.39 0.71
CA ALA A 111 -1.95 -12.91 0.63
C ALA A 111 -2.22 -13.63 -0.70
N ALA A 112 -1.77 -13.08 -1.83
CA ALA A 112 -1.93 -13.67 -3.15
C ALA A 112 -1.16 -15.00 -3.32
N SER A 113 -0.11 -15.21 -2.50
CA SER A 113 0.69 -16.44 -2.50
C SER A 113 0.24 -17.45 -1.44
N ASP A 114 -0.85 -17.21 -0.74
CA ASP A 114 -1.34 -18.01 0.39
C ASP A 114 -0.22 -18.27 1.43
N ALA A 115 0.56 -17.22 1.72
CA ALA A 115 1.66 -17.32 2.67
C ALA A 115 1.15 -17.37 4.12
N ILE A 116 1.86 -18.09 4.97
CA ILE A 116 1.61 -18.14 6.42
C ILE A 116 1.72 -16.74 7.02
N GLY A 117 2.60 -15.91 6.50
CA GLY A 117 2.77 -14.53 6.93
C GLY A 117 4.08 -13.91 6.45
N ILE A 118 4.34 -12.73 6.99
CA ILE A 118 5.57 -11.96 6.76
C ILE A 118 6.40 -12.00 8.03
N PHE A 119 7.68 -12.31 7.90
CA PHE A 119 8.66 -12.35 8.98
C PHE A 119 9.77 -11.34 8.70
N PHE A 120 10.38 -10.80 9.73
CA PHE A 120 11.53 -9.91 9.59
C PHE A 120 12.25 -9.73 10.92
N ASP A 121 13.53 -9.34 10.84
CA ASP A 121 14.33 -8.96 11.98
C ASP A 121 14.07 -7.49 12.34
N CYS A 122 13.83 -7.20 13.63
CA CYS A 122 13.82 -5.87 14.19
C CYS A 122 14.88 -5.73 15.28
N LEU A 123 15.55 -4.60 15.33
CA LEU A 123 16.44 -4.27 16.44
C LEU A 123 15.62 -4.15 17.75
N PRO A 124 16.20 -4.56 18.89
CA PRO A 124 15.54 -4.56 20.17
C PRO A 124 15.14 -3.16 20.64
N ASP A 125 14.04 -3.09 21.40
CA ASP A 125 13.49 -1.88 21.98
C ASP A 125 13.56 -1.86 23.52
N GLU A 126 14.05 -2.95 24.13
CA GLU A 126 14.29 -3.04 25.58
C GLU A 126 15.60 -2.37 25.96
N PRO A 127 15.65 -1.68 27.14
CA PRO A 127 16.88 -1.02 27.63
C PRO A 127 18.06 -1.98 27.83
N GLU A 128 17.77 -3.23 28.20
CA GLU A 128 18.77 -4.27 28.48
C GLU A 128 19.48 -4.72 27.20
N LEU A 129 18.77 -4.74 26.05
CA LEU A 129 19.29 -5.18 24.75
C LEU A 129 19.75 -4.01 23.87
N CYS A 130 19.25 -2.79 24.12
CA CYS A 130 19.61 -1.57 23.41
C CYS A 130 19.82 -0.42 24.42
N PRO A 131 20.99 -0.29 25.03
CA PRO A 131 21.28 0.74 26.03
C PRO A 131 21.25 2.17 25.48
N ASP A 132 21.63 2.38 24.21
CA ASP A 132 21.59 3.71 23.59
C ASP A 132 20.15 4.19 23.41
N GLU A 133 19.80 5.29 24.09
CA GLU A 133 18.46 5.84 24.12
C GLU A 133 18.01 6.37 22.74
N LYS A 134 18.91 6.95 21.96
CA LYS A 134 18.60 7.50 20.63
C LYS A 134 18.28 6.38 19.65
N GLU A 135 19.09 5.33 19.66
CA GLU A 135 18.90 4.15 18.83
C GLU A 135 17.60 3.42 19.24
N ARG A 136 17.38 3.23 20.54
CA ARG A 136 16.15 2.62 21.09
C ARG A 136 14.90 3.37 20.69
N LYS A 137 14.90 4.72 20.67
CA LYS A 137 13.76 5.52 20.18
C LYS A 137 13.46 5.24 18.71
N GLN A 138 14.48 5.02 17.88
CA GLN A 138 14.30 4.65 16.47
C GLN A 138 13.71 3.24 16.33
N ASN A 139 14.18 2.28 17.15
CA ASN A 139 13.68 0.91 17.18
C ASN A 139 12.22 0.87 17.60
N ILE A 140 11.84 1.62 18.65
CA ILE A 140 10.45 1.81 19.10
C ILE A 140 9.58 2.38 17.96
N ALA A 141 10.07 3.40 17.25
CA ALA A 141 9.32 4.00 16.14
C ALA A 141 9.10 3.00 15.00
N ARG A 142 10.10 2.16 14.71
CA ARG A 142 10.03 1.10 13.71
C ARG A 142 9.03 0.01 14.12
N LEU A 143 9.10 -0.48 15.34
CA LEU A 143 8.13 -1.46 15.86
C LEU A 143 6.71 -0.89 15.90
N ARG A 144 6.53 0.38 16.32
CA ARG A 144 5.23 1.07 16.26
C ARG A 144 4.65 1.08 14.85
N PHE A 145 5.48 1.29 13.83
CA PHE A 145 5.06 1.25 12.44
C PHE A 145 4.47 -0.13 12.10
N TYR A 146 5.17 -1.21 12.42
CA TYR A 146 4.73 -2.57 12.10
C TYR A 146 3.56 -3.06 12.97
N GLU A 147 3.53 -2.70 14.26
CA GLU A 147 2.41 -3.02 15.16
C GLU A 147 1.07 -2.44 14.68
N ARG A 148 1.10 -1.35 13.90
CA ARG A 148 -0.09 -0.79 13.24
C ARG A 148 -0.77 -1.79 12.31
N TYR A 149 0.01 -2.62 11.64
CA TYR A 149 -0.45 -3.65 10.71
C TYR A 149 -0.76 -4.99 11.40
N GLY A 150 -0.41 -5.13 12.65
CA GLY A 150 -0.63 -6.37 13.41
C GLY A 150 0.62 -7.20 13.64
N ALA A 151 1.75 -6.81 13.09
CA ALA A 151 3.02 -7.47 13.29
C ALA A 151 3.47 -7.38 14.76
N ARG A 152 4.06 -8.43 15.28
CA ARG A 152 4.49 -8.53 16.68
C ARG A 152 5.74 -9.41 16.81
N PRO A 153 6.68 -9.06 17.70
CA PRO A 153 7.77 -9.94 18.07
C PRO A 153 7.27 -11.30 18.56
N ILE A 154 7.99 -12.35 18.21
CA ILE A 154 7.77 -13.70 18.73
C ILE A 154 8.51 -13.81 20.08
N GLU A 155 7.82 -14.23 21.11
CA GLU A 155 8.35 -14.43 22.45
C GLU A 155 8.55 -15.92 22.79
N GLY A 156 9.31 -16.18 23.87
CA GLY A 156 9.53 -17.51 24.40
C GLY A 156 10.43 -18.39 23.55
N THR A 157 11.27 -17.78 22.72
CA THR A 157 12.31 -18.47 21.95
C THR A 157 13.68 -17.89 22.26
N LEU A 158 14.74 -18.63 21.91
CA LEU A 158 16.12 -18.14 22.04
C LEU A 158 16.61 -17.39 20.77
N TYR A 159 15.70 -16.85 19.95
CA TYR A 159 16.08 -16.11 18.74
C TYR A 159 16.86 -14.83 19.04
N GLU A 160 16.61 -14.23 20.21
CA GLU A 160 17.27 -13.01 20.69
C GLU A 160 18.67 -13.23 21.29
N LEU A 161 19.17 -14.48 21.25
CA LEU A 161 20.58 -14.70 21.63
C LEU A 161 21.52 -14.02 20.61
N PRO A 162 22.65 -13.46 21.08
CA PRO A 162 23.65 -12.87 20.19
C PRO A 162 24.11 -13.88 19.13
N ARG A 163 24.17 -13.45 17.88
CA ARG A 163 24.74 -14.20 16.76
C ARG A 163 26.27 -14.14 16.79
N ASN A 164 26.97 -14.76 15.85
CA ASN A 164 28.42 -14.74 15.78
C ASN A 164 29.00 -13.32 15.68
N ASP A 165 28.26 -12.40 15.03
CA ASP A 165 28.61 -10.99 14.89
C ASP A 165 28.12 -10.11 16.07
N GLN A 166 27.71 -10.73 17.17
CA GLN A 166 27.12 -10.11 18.36
C GLN A 166 25.81 -9.36 18.10
N SER A 167 25.22 -9.47 16.92
CA SER A 167 23.93 -8.85 16.62
C SER A 167 22.79 -9.57 17.33
N VAL A 168 21.83 -8.78 17.83
CA VAL A 168 20.61 -9.26 18.51
C VAL A 168 19.40 -8.69 17.80
N PHE A 169 18.41 -9.53 17.55
CA PHE A 169 17.19 -9.12 16.87
C PHE A 169 15.95 -9.79 17.47
N HIS A 170 14.84 -9.09 17.47
CA HIS A 170 13.53 -9.69 17.57
C HIS A 170 13.14 -10.29 16.22
N LEU A 171 12.67 -11.54 16.21
CA LEU A 171 11.94 -12.06 15.06
C LEU A 171 10.50 -11.60 15.15
N VAL A 172 10.09 -10.77 14.19
CA VAL A 172 8.72 -10.24 14.12
C VAL A 172 7.91 -11.04 13.13
N PHE A 173 6.65 -11.31 13.48
CA PHE A 173 5.69 -12.02 12.65
C PHE A 173 4.44 -11.18 12.44
N GLU A 174 3.99 -11.11 11.19
CA GLU A 174 2.67 -10.68 10.79
C GLU A 174 1.96 -11.78 10.01
N GLY A 175 0.87 -12.29 10.57
CA GLY A 175 0.03 -13.27 9.90
C GLY A 175 -1.21 -12.68 9.25
N PRO A 176 -2.02 -13.49 8.54
CA PRO A 176 -3.24 -13.05 7.89
C PRO A 176 -4.30 -12.67 8.93
N GLY A 177 -4.51 -11.36 9.12
CA GLY A 177 -5.52 -10.79 10.03
C GLY A 177 -5.07 -10.55 11.47
N GLU A 178 -5.88 -9.83 12.24
CA GLU A 178 -5.51 -9.32 13.59
C GLU A 178 -5.31 -10.42 14.64
N LYS A 179 -5.89 -11.60 14.45
CA LYS A 179 -5.83 -12.74 15.39
C LYS A 179 -4.99 -13.90 14.86
N ALA A 180 -4.05 -13.60 13.96
CA ALA A 180 -3.20 -14.64 13.40
C ALA A 180 -2.40 -15.37 14.49
N GLU A 181 -2.46 -16.69 14.45
CA GLU A 181 -1.69 -17.59 15.30
C GLU A 181 -0.63 -18.29 14.45
N LEU A 182 0.57 -18.48 15.02
CA LEU A 182 1.65 -19.22 14.37
C LEU A 182 1.83 -20.57 15.09
N LYS A 183 1.54 -21.67 14.37
CA LYS A 183 1.80 -23.01 14.90
C LYS A 183 3.28 -23.22 15.16
N ALA A 184 3.63 -23.79 16.29
CA ALA A 184 5.02 -24.05 16.65
C ALA A 184 5.76 -24.97 15.66
N SER A 185 5.03 -25.91 15.02
CA SER A 185 5.59 -26.77 13.96
C SER A 185 6.06 -25.97 12.74
N ASP A 186 5.27 -25.00 12.32
CA ASP A 186 5.61 -24.13 11.20
C ASP A 186 6.68 -23.12 11.61
N GLY A 187 6.56 -22.54 12.82
CA GLY A 187 7.56 -21.65 13.39
C GLY A 187 8.96 -22.27 13.45
N ARG A 188 9.09 -23.54 13.86
CA ARG A 188 10.40 -24.24 13.84
C ARG A 188 10.99 -24.36 12.45
N LYS A 189 10.17 -24.66 11.41
CA LYS A 189 10.63 -24.75 10.02
C LYS A 189 11.05 -23.38 9.50
N ILE A 190 10.26 -22.36 9.76
CA ILE A 190 10.48 -20.99 9.30
C ILE A 190 11.73 -20.41 9.96
N ILE A 191 11.87 -20.52 11.30
CA ILE A 191 13.05 -20.06 12.02
C ILE A 191 14.31 -20.74 11.49
N ARG A 192 14.27 -22.06 11.29
CA ARG A 192 15.39 -22.79 10.69
C ARG A 192 15.73 -22.24 9.30
N ALA A 193 14.76 -22.09 8.41
CA ALA A 193 14.97 -21.60 7.06
C ALA A 193 15.56 -20.16 7.05
N ILE A 194 15.09 -19.29 7.94
CA ILE A 194 15.64 -17.93 8.09
C ILE A 194 17.12 -18.01 8.52
N LEU A 195 17.43 -18.75 9.57
CA LEU A 195 18.79 -18.81 10.10
C LEU A 195 19.78 -19.49 9.16
N GLU A 196 19.36 -20.54 8.45
CA GLU A 196 20.20 -21.27 7.48
C GLU A 196 20.44 -20.48 6.19
N HIS A 197 19.44 -19.75 5.67
CA HIS A 197 19.50 -19.18 4.33
C HIS A 197 19.60 -17.65 4.30
N LYS A 198 19.06 -16.95 5.29
CA LYS A 198 19.12 -15.46 5.34
C LYS A 198 20.24 -14.97 6.25
N GLN A 199 20.60 -15.76 7.25
CA GLN A 199 21.64 -15.45 8.21
C GLN A 199 22.85 -16.40 8.06
N SER A 200 23.03 -16.94 6.84
CA SER A 200 24.15 -17.82 6.51
C SER A 200 25.49 -17.15 6.84
N GLY A 201 26.37 -17.88 7.52
CA GLY A 201 27.65 -17.37 8.02
C GLY A 201 27.59 -16.58 9.34
N LYS A 202 26.41 -16.08 9.76
CA LYS A 202 26.22 -15.39 11.03
C LYS A 202 25.77 -16.28 12.18
N CYS A 203 25.32 -17.48 11.88
CA CYS A 203 24.81 -18.45 12.85
C CYS A 203 25.52 -19.79 12.70
N SER A 204 26.04 -20.35 13.80
CA SER A 204 26.57 -21.71 13.81
C SER A 204 25.43 -22.75 13.77
N ALA A 205 25.73 -23.97 13.32
CA ALA A 205 24.75 -25.06 13.30
C ALA A 205 24.22 -25.37 14.72
N GLU A 206 25.07 -25.23 15.74
CA GLU A 206 24.68 -25.40 17.14
C GLU A 206 23.72 -24.30 17.61
N TYR A 207 23.98 -23.04 17.24
CA TYR A 207 23.10 -21.92 17.50
C TYR A 207 21.71 -22.16 16.86
N ILE A 208 21.69 -22.54 15.58
CA ILE A 208 20.42 -22.82 14.86
C ILE A 208 19.63 -23.93 15.55
N LYS A 209 20.32 -25.03 15.92
CA LYS A 209 19.69 -26.13 16.65
C LYS A 209 19.09 -25.66 17.96
N LYS A 210 19.87 -24.94 18.78
CA LYS A 210 19.45 -24.40 20.08
C LYS A 210 18.22 -23.48 19.96
N VAL A 211 18.22 -22.58 19.00
CA VAL A 211 17.09 -21.67 18.76
C VAL A 211 15.84 -22.43 18.31
N VAL A 212 15.97 -23.35 17.37
CA VAL A 212 14.83 -24.15 16.87
C VAL A 212 14.24 -25.04 17.97
N GLU A 213 15.07 -25.66 18.80
CA GLU A 213 14.64 -26.52 19.91
C GLU A 213 14.04 -25.71 21.07
N SER A 214 14.31 -24.42 21.16
CA SER A 214 13.69 -23.55 22.16
C SER A 214 12.21 -23.30 21.91
N VAL A 215 11.73 -23.50 20.68
CA VAL A 215 10.31 -23.36 20.33
C VAL A 215 9.49 -24.48 20.95
N LYS A 216 8.77 -24.18 22.03
CA LYS A 216 7.96 -25.14 22.80
C LYS A 216 6.46 -24.96 22.52
N GLY A 217 5.67 -25.93 22.94
CA GLY A 217 4.19 -25.87 22.85
C GLY A 217 3.64 -26.10 21.45
N ASN A 218 2.38 -25.77 21.26
CA ASN A 218 1.65 -25.95 19.99
C ASN A 218 1.60 -24.67 19.15
N THR A 219 1.61 -23.50 19.80
CA THR A 219 1.52 -22.17 19.17
C THR A 219 2.61 -21.29 19.74
N LEU A 220 3.24 -20.48 18.90
CA LEU A 220 4.21 -19.48 19.31
C LEU A 220 3.51 -18.30 19.98
N MET A 221 4.11 -17.83 21.07
CA MET A 221 3.64 -16.64 21.76
C MET A 221 4.08 -15.38 20.99
N LEU A 222 3.17 -14.42 20.88
CA LEU A 222 3.45 -13.14 20.27
C LEU A 222 3.34 -12.03 21.31
N ARG A 223 4.34 -11.17 21.38
CA ARG A 223 4.37 -10.02 22.29
C ARG A 223 3.11 -9.18 22.13
N LYS A 224 2.57 -8.70 23.23
CA LYS A 224 1.45 -7.74 23.16
C LYS A 224 1.94 -6.45 22.53
N LYS A 225 1.07 -5.78 21.74
CA LYS A 225 1.39 -4.47 21.16
C LYS A 225 1.74 -3.48 22.28
N GLN A 226 2.93 -2.91 22.22
CA GLN A 226 3.44 -1.99 23.26
C GLN A 226 3.43 -0.54 22.77
N HIS A 227 3.73 -0.33 21.49
CA HIS A 227 4.02 0.98 20.93
C HIS A 227 2.88 1.55 20.08
N PHE A 228 2.06 0.70 19.50
CA PHE A 228 0.86 1.13 18.79
C PHE A 228 -0.36 0.97 19.68
N ARG A 229 -0.78 2.07 20.25
CA ARG A 229 -2.12 2.18 20.86
C ARG A 229 -3.04 2.73 19.78
N LYS A 230 -4.14 2.00 19.45
CA LYS A 230 -5.23 2.62 18.67
C LYS A 230 -5.56 3.91 19.43
N GLU A 231 -5.42 5.05 18.77
CA GLU A 231 -5.82 6.32 19.38
C GLU A 231 -7.21 6.12 19.95
N LYS A 232 -7.36 6.43 21.24
CA LYS A 232 -8.70 6.47 21.83
C LYS A 232 -9.41 7.56 21.04
N TYR A 233 -10.40 7.18 20.24
CA TYR A 233 -11.24 8.16 19.57
C TYR A 233 -11.69 9.15 20.64
N ILE A 234 -11.56 10.43 20.31
CA ILE A 234 -12.16 11.47 21.13
C ILE A 234 -13.66 11.23 21.04
N GLU A 235 -14.23 10.60 22.06
CA GLU A 235 -15.66 10.43 22.17
C GLU A 235 -16.22 11.85 22.34
N ILE A 236 -16.81 12.38 21.26
CA ILE A 236 -17.46 13.69 21.32
C ILE A 236 -18.72 13.49 22.14
N LYS A 237 -18.58 13.69 23.47
CA LYS A 237 -19.69 13.58 24.43
C LYS A 237 -20.72 14.72 24.30
N LYS A 238 -20.36 15.81 23.61
CA LYS A 238 -21.29 16.91 23.35
C LYS A 238 -22.27 16.50 22.25
N ILE A 239 -23.55 16.59 22.55
CA ILE A 239 -24.62 16.52 21.55
C ILE A 239 -24.46 17.74 20.64
N ILE A 240 -24.07 17.52 19.40
CA ILE A 240 -23.95 18.57 18.40
C ILE A 240 -25.36 18.81 17.83
N PRO A 241 -25.89 20.05 17.90
CA PRO A 241 -27.16 20.40 17.27
C PRO A 241 -27.16 20.03 15.77
N ALA A 242 -28.32 19.68 15.24
CA ALA A 242 -28.46 19.20 13.87
C ALA A 242 -27.95 20.24 12.84
N ASP A 243 -28.19 21.53 13.10
CA ASP A 243 -27.72 22.65 12.26
C ASP A 243 -26.18 22.81 12.24
N LYS A 244 -25.48 22.27 13.26
CA LYS A 244 -24.01 22.29 13.35
C LYS A 244 -23.36 21.00 12.91
N LYS A 245 -24.13 19.96 12.55
CA LYS A 245 -23.55 18.74 11.98
C LYS A 245 -23.07 18.95 10.55
N ILE A 246 -22.00 18.24 10.22
CA ILE A 246 -21.47 18.21 8.87
C ILE A 246 -22.39 17.36 7.98
N GLY A 247 -22.88 17.91 6.88
CA GLY A 247 -23.64 17.15 5.91
C GLY A 247 -22.77 16.11 5.22
N LEU A 248 -23.18 14.84 5.21
CA LEU A 248 -22.47 13.76 4.57
C LEU A 248 -23.27 13.20 3.40
N VAL A 249 -22.77 13.40 2.19
CA VAL A 249 -23.36 12.84 0.96
C VAL A 249 -22.43 11.77 0.41
N VAL A 250 -22.94 10.54 0.27
CA VAL A 250 -22.14 9.39 -0.15
C VAL A 250 -22.57 8.90 -1.52
N ASN A 251 -21.62 8.66 -2.41
CA ASN A 251 -21.91 7.95 -3.66
C ASN A 251 -22.15 6.45 -3.38
N GLU A 252 -23.38 6.07 -3.10
CA GLU A 252 -23.76 4.68 -2.79
C GLU A 252 -23.54 3.74 -3.99
N GLY A 253 -23.62 4.26 -5.22
CA GLY A 253 -23.35 3.51 -6.45
C GLY A 253 -21.86 3.33 -6.78
N HIS A 254 -20.93 3.75 -5.92
CA HIS A 254 -19.51 3.75 -6.20
C HIS A 254 -18.90 2.37 -6.56
N ILE A 255 -19.54 1.28 -6.15
CA ILE A 255 -19.07 -0.10 -6.38
C ILE A 255 -19.03 -0.46 -7.87
N ILE A 256 -19.90 0.14 -8.69
CA ILE A 256 -19.95 -0.11 -10.14
C ILE A 256 -18.65 0.30 -10.87
N HIS A 257 -17.87 1.20 -10.27
CA HIS A 257 -16.55 1.56 -10.77
C HIS A 257 -15.50 0.71 -10.07
N HIS A 258 -15.17 -0.44 -10.65
CA HIS A 258 -14.16 -1.33 -10.08
C HIS A 258 -13.21 -1.82 -11.18
N VAL A 259 -12.02 -1.21 -11.21
CA VAL A 259 -10.92 -1.62 -12.07
C VAL A 259 -10.15 -2.73 -11.38
N LYS A 260 -10.19 -3.93 -11.97
CA LYS A 260 -9.55 -5.14 -11.42
C LYS A 260 -8.13 -5.37 -11.95
N ASP A 261 -7.57 -4.40 -12.66
CA ASP A 261 -6.24 -4.53 -13.21
C ASP A 261 -5.17 -4.65 -12.11
N LYS A 262 -4.23 -5.54 -12.34
CA LYS A 262 -3.13 -5.78 -11.41
C LYS A 262 -2.29 -4.51 -11.25
N GLY A 263 -2.23 -3.99 -10.03
CA GLY A 263 -1.50 -2.76 -9.71
C GLY A 263 -2.34 -1.47 -9.72
N TYR A 264 -3.64 -1.53 -10.04
CA TYR A 264 -4.53 -0.39 -9.88
C TYR A 264 -4.87 -0.20 -8.40
N LEU A 265 -4.45 0.92 -7.82
CA LEU A 265 -4.49 1.14 -6.38
C LEU A 265 -5.85 1.64 -5.85
N GLU A 266 -6.67 2.26 -6.72
CA GLU A 266 -7.96 2.80 -6.32
C GLU A 266 -8.99 1.67 -6.26
N SER A 267 -9.64 1.50 -5.11
CA SER A 267 -10.51 0.35 -4.82
C SER A 267 -11.78 0.76 -4.10
N PRO A 268 -12.91 0.05 -4.30
CA PRO A 268 -14.16 0.28 -3.57
C PRO A 268 -14.02 0.24 -2.04
N VAL A 269 -13.04 -0.48 -1.51
CA VAL A 269 -12.78 -0.59 -0.08
C VAL A 269 -12.48 0.77 0.57
N ARG A 270 -11.95 1.74 -0.18
CA ARG A 270 -11.65 3.09 0.31
C ARG A 270 -12.87 3.76 0.94
N VAL A 271 -14.00 3.77 0.24
CA VAL A 271 -15.24 4.37 0.75
C VAL A 271 -15.71 3.67 2.02
N LYS A 272 -15.66 2.33 2.03
CA LYS A 272 -16.05 1.51 3.19
C LYS A 272 -15.18 1.80 4.41
N SER A 273 -13.87 1.94 4.20
CA SER A 273 -12.91 2.24 5.26
C SER A 273 -13.11 3.64 5.83
N ILE A 274 -13.35 4.64 4.97
CA ILE A 274 -13.64 6.00 5.40
C ILE A 274 -14.95 6.05 6.19
N LEU A 275 -16.04 5.46 5.69
CA LEU A 275 -17.33 5.43 6.38
C LEU A 275 -17.22 4.78 7.76
N LYS A 276 -16.48 3.67 7.87
CA LYS A 276 -16.24 3.01 9.16
C LYS A 276 -15.61 3.94 10.19
N GLU A 277 -14.74 4.86 9.76
CA GLU A 277 -14.12 5.84 10.66
C GLU A 277 -15.06 7.02 10.95
N LEU A 278 -15.79 7.52 9.93
CA LEU A 278 -16.75 8.61 10.11
C LEU A 278 -17.92 8.22 11.02
N ASP A 279 -18.39 6.99 10.95
CA ASP A 279 -19.49 6.49 11.80
C ASP A 279 -19.15 6.44 13.31
N LYS A 280 -17.84 6.48 13.65
CA LYS A 280 -17.39 6.54 15.04
C LYS A 280 -17.56 7.93 15.67
N VAL A 281 -17.66 8.97 14.85
CA VAL A 281 -17.82 10.35 15.31
C VAL A 281 -19.21 10.83 14.93
N LYS A 282 -20.04 11.14 15.92
CA LYS A 282 -21.46 11.51 15.73
C LYS A 282 -21.66 12.97 15.28
N ILE A 283 -20.74 13.47 14.46
CA ILE A 283 -20.76 14.85 13.94
C ILE A 283 -21.34 14.94 12.53
N PHE A 284 -21.54 13.81 11.87
CA PHE A 284 -22.03 13.75 10.50
C PHE A 284 -23.53 13.48 10.47
N GLU A 285 -24.20 14.07 9.49
CA GLU A 285 -25.60 13.79 9.15
C GLU A 285 -25.68 13.37 7.70
N LYS A 286 -26.06 12.11 7.45
CA LYS A 286 -26.17 11.55 6.11
C LYS A 286 -27.39 12.16 5.38
N ALA A 287 -27.17 12.54 4.12
CA ALA A 287 -28.21 13.02 3.23
C ALA A 287 -28.12 12.30 1.88
N PRO A 288 -29.26 11.99 1.23
CA PRO A 288 -29.26 11.38 -0.09
C PRO A 288 -28.74 12.36 -1.15
N ALA A 289 -28.03 11.84 -2.15
CA ALA A 289 -27.63 12.63 -3.30
C ALA A 289 -28.85 13.02 -4.15
N LYS A 290 -28.94 14.27 -4.53
CA LYS A 290 -29.92 14.77 -5.50
C LYS A 290 -29.42 14.50 -6.92
N SER A 291 -30.33 14.47 -7.88
CA SER A 291 -30.00 14.43 -9.31
C SER A 291 -30.00 15.83 -9.88
N TYR A 292 -29.00 16.16 -10.67
CA TYR A 292 -28.85 17.44 -11.35
C TYR A 292 -28.85 17.22 -12.87
N PRO A 293 -29.32 18.16 -13.68
CA PRO A 293 -29.30 18.03 -15.14
C PRO A 293 -27.87 18.09 -15.69
N ASP A 294 -27.67 17.53 -16.87
CA ASP A 294 -26.35 17.51 -17.52
C ASP A 294 -25.88 18.92 -17.90
N SER A 295 -26.77 19.88 -18.07
CA SER A 295 -26.42 21.29 -18.33
C SER A 295 -25.46 21.87 -17.28
N TRP A 296 -25.53 21.42 -16.01
CA TRP A 296 -24.60 21.85 -14.96
C TRP A 296 -23.17 21.32 -15.16
N VAL A 297 -23.06 20.15 -15.79
CA VAL A 297 -21.76 19.59 -16.16
C VAL A 297 -21.21 20.28 -17.41
N GLU A 298 -22.09 20.64 -18.34
CA GLU A 298 -21.77 21.33 -19.60
C GLU A 298 -21.32 22.78 -19.37
N GLU A 299 -21.63 23.39 -18.20
CA GLU A 299 -21.07 24.71 -17.82
C GLU A 299 -19.53 24.70 -17.63
N VAL A 300 -18.96 23.52 -17.28
CA VAL A 300 -17.53 23.38 -17.00
C VAL A 300 -16.81 22.43 -17.96
N HIS A 301 -17.55 21.66 -18.75
CA HIS A 301 -17.01 20.69 -19.72
C HIS A 301 -17.65 20.87 -21.09
N TYR A 302 -16.86 20.72 -22.16
CA TYR A 302 -17.38 20.70 -23.51
C TYR A 302 -18.39 19.57 -23.71
N LYS A 303 -19.49 19.88 -24.38
CA LYS A 303 -20.57 18.90 -24.64
C LYS A 303 -20.07 17.69 -25.44
N GLU A 304 -19.14 17.91 -26.35
CA GLU A 304 -18.49 16.85 -27.13
C GLU A 304 -17.74 15.87 -26.24
N PHE A 305 -17.05 16.36 -25.20
CA PHE A 305 -16.36 15.51 -24.21
C PHE A 305 -17.37 14.67 -23.41
N ILE A 306 -18.47 15.27 -22.96
CA ILE A 306 -19.51 14.53 -22.22
C ILE A 306 -20.13 13.45 -23.11
N ASN A 307 -20.43 13.78 -24.38
CA ASN A 307 -20.97 12.81 -25.34
C ASN A 307 -19.97 11.70 -25.64
N PHE A 308 -18.69 12.03 -25.78
CA PHE A 308 -17.63 11.04 -25.91
C PHE A 308 -17.62 10.07 -24.75
N LEU A 309 -17.61 10.54 -23.49
CA LEU A 309 -17.62 9.68 -22.32
C LEU A 309 -18.85 8.77 -22.28
N LYS A 310 -20.05 9.30 -22.59
CA LYS A 310 -21.27 8.50 -22.67
C LYS A 310 -21.14 7.39 -23.72
N ASN A 311 -20.67 7.73 -24.91
CA ASN A 311 -20.60 6.81 -26.04
C ASN A 311 -19.54 5.72 -25.84
N VAL A 312 -18.34 6.07 -25.37
CA VAL A 312 -17.28 5.09 -25.12
C VAL A 312 -17.64 4.11 -24.01
N CYS A 313 -18.27 4.60 -22.93
CA CYS A 313 -18.74 3.74 -21.85
C CYS A 313 -19.91 2.85 -22.30
N ALA A 314 -20.83 3.37 -23.13
CA ALA A 314 -21.93 2.57 -23.68
C ALA A 314 -21.47 1.49 -24.68
N ALA A 315 -20.40 1.75 -25.41
CA ALA A 315 -19.80 0.80 -26.36
C ALA A 315 -18.90 -0.25 -25.68
N ALA A 316 -18.46 -0.01 -24.43
CA ALA A 316 -17.61 -0.94 -23.71
C ALA A 316 -18.37 -2.22 -23.36
N LYS A 317 -17.80 -3.38 -23.70
CA LYS A 317 -18.29 -4.70 -23.24
C LYS A 317 -17.99 -4.87 -21.76
N ASP A 318 -18.72 -5.73 -21.07
CA ASP A 318 -18.80 -5.83 -19.61
C ASP A 318 -17.46 -5.79 -18.83
N ASP A 319 -16.39 -6.35 -19.36
CA ASP A 319 -15.07 -6.35 -18.71
C ASP A 319 -14.00 -5.56 -19.49
N ALA A 320 -14.36 -4.83 -20.55
CA ALA A 320 -13.41 -4.05 -21.33
C ALA A 320 -12.97 -2.81 -20.57
N ILE A 321 -11.66 -2.62 -20.47
CA ILE A 321 -11.04 -1.42 -19.88
C ILE A 321 -10.20 -0.77 -20.96
N PHE A 322 -10.43 0.50 -21.22
CA PHE A 322 -9.70 1.29 -22.20
C PHE A 322 -8.80 2.29 -21.47
N TYR A 323 -7.54 2.33 -21.87
CA TYR A 323 -6.57 3.32 -21.45
C TYR A 323 -6.15 4.19 -22.62
N PRO A 324 -5.90 5.50 -22.40
CA PRO A 324 -5.32 6.35 -23.41
C PRO A 324 -3.87 5.92 -23.71
N GLU A 325 -3.60 5.43 -24.89
CA GLU A 325 -2.25 5.01 -25.31
C GLU A 325 -1.64 5.96 -26.34
N ILE A 326 -2.49 6.59 -27.17
CA ILE A 326 -2.08 7.48 -28.25
C ILE A 326 -2.72 8.84 -28.07
N PHE A 327 -1.90 9.87 -27.99
CA PHE A 327 -2.33 11.27 -27.81
C PHE A 327 -2.09 12.06 -29.12
N PRO A 328 -3.12 12.33 -29.94
CA PRO A 328 -2.98 13.03 -31.20
C PRO A 328 -2.69 14.52 -30.97
N LYS A 329 -1.42 14.91 -31.04
CA LYS A 329 -0.98 16.31 -30.86
C LYS A 329 -0.86 17.12 -32.16
N ARG A 330 -0.74 16.43 -33.30
CA ARG A 330 -0.36 17.09 -34.58
C ARG A 330 -1.47 17.96 -35.17
N TYR A 331 -2.73 17.65 -34.89
CA TYR A 331 -3.92 18.40 -35.34
C TYR A 331 -4.92 18.43 -34.20
N SER A 332 -4.65 19.26 -33.21
CA SER A 332 -5.47 19.38 -31.99
C SER A 332 -6.92 19.80 -32.25
N GLU A 333 -7.19 20.44 -33.37
CA GLU A 333 -8.54 20.87 -33.77
C GLU A 333 -9.34 19.77 -34.48
N ARG A 334 -8.72 18.65 -34.82
CA ARG A 334 -9.33 17.58 -35.58
C ARG A 334 -9.66 16.42 -34.66
N ILE A 335 -10.93 16.28 -34.30
CA ILE A 335 -11.40 15.15 -33.50
C ILE A 335 -11.24 13.86 -34.30
N PRO A 336 -10.56 12.83 -33.78
CA PRO A 336 -10.46 11.54 -34.43
C PRO A 336 -11.82 10.89 -34.65
N LEU A 337 -11.99 10.18 -35.77
CA LEU A 337 -13.26 9.52 -36.06
C LEU A 337 -13.43 8.21 -35.27
N ARG A 338 -12.34 7.51 -34.97
CA ARG A 338 -12.39 6.22 -34.25
C ARG A 338 -12.42 6.41 -32.73
N PRO A 339 -13.31 5.72 -32.02
CA PRO A 339 -13.43 5.83 -30.56
C PRO A 339 -12.10 5.57 -29.82
N GLU A 340 -11.29 4.61 -30.28
CA GLU A 340 -10.00 4.26 -29.67
C GLU A 340 -9.00 5.44 -29.72
N HIS A 341 -9.07 6.24 -30.79
CA HIS A 341 -8.23 7.43 -30.93
C HIS A 341 -8.83 8.65 -30.20
N GLN A 342 -10.15 8.70 -30.04
CA GLN A 342 -10.82 9.77 -29.26
C GLN A 342 -10.45 9.69 -27.78
N ILE A 343 -10.17 8.51 -27.22
CA ILE A 343 -9.75 8.35 -25.85
C ILE A 343 -8.51 9.22 -25.57
N GLY A 344 -7.47 9.12 -26.38
CA GLY A 344 -6.26 9.93 -26.21
C GLY A 344 -6.43 11.39 -26.64
N TYR A 345 -7.46 11.74 -27.41
CA TYR A 345 -7.79 13.12 -27.73
C TYR A 345 -8.37 13.86 -26.53
N TYR A 346 -9.29 13.22 -25.79
CA TYR A 346 -10.00 13.82 -24.66
C TYR A 346 -9.33 13.57 -23.29
N CYS A 347 -8.48 12.57 -23.17
CA CYS A 347 -7.76 12.29 -21.94
C CYS A 347 -6.36 12.92 -21.95
N ILE A 348 -5.90 13.36 -20.79
CA ILE A 348 -4.61 14.05 -20.65
C ILE A 348 -3.47 13.13 -20.16
N ASP A 349 -3.79 11.89 -19.79
CA ASP A 349 -2.81 10.90 -19.33
C ASP A 349 -3.24 9.44 -19.64
N SER A 350 -2.32 8.53 -19.45
CA SER A 350 -2.48 7.10 -19.69
C SER A 350 -2.99 6.31 -18.48
N THR A 351 -3.38 6.98 -17.39
CA THR A 351 -3.72 6.31 -16.11
C THR A 351 -5.20 6.38 -15.75
N THR A 352 -6.03 7.00 -16.62
CA THR A 352 -7.47 7.12 -16.42
C THR A 352 -8.19 6.00 -17.17
N PRO A 353 -8.63 4.93 -16.48
CA PRO A 353 -9.32 3.82 -17.13
C PRO A 353 -10.77 4.18 -17.47
N LEU A 354 -11.20 3.88 -18.69
CA LEU A 354 -12.57 3.98 -19.13
C LEU A 354 -13.16 2.57 -19.29
N HIS A 355 -14.35 2.34 -18.73
CA HIS A 355 -15.09 1.09 -18.83
C HIS A 355 -16.60 1.38 -18.79
N ALA A 356 -17.44 0.37 -19.00
CA ALA A 356 -18.91 0.52 -19.15
C ALA A 356 -19.58 1.38 -18.06
N ASN A 357 -19.09 1.35 -16.84
CA ASN A 357 -19.69 2.07 -15.71
C ASN A 357 -18.96 3.37 -15.31
N ALA A 358 -17.84 3.73 -16.00
CA ALA A 358 -17.04 4.87 -15.60
C ALA A 358 -17.83 6.19 -15.64
N TYR A 359 -18.58 6.45 -16.72
CA TYR A 359 -19.44 7.65 -16.83
C TYR A 359 -20.51 7.68 -15.73
N LYS A 360 -21.22 6.56 -15.51
CA LYS A 360 -22.28 6.49 -14.48
C LYS A 360 -21.74 6.78 -13.08
N ALA A 361 -20.60 6.22 -12.73
CA ALA A 361 -19.98 6.42 -11.43
C ALA A 361 -19.49 7.87 -11.26
N SER A 362 -18.87 8.45 -12.28
CA SER A 362 -18.42 9.85 -12.27
C SER A 362 -19.60 10.81 -12.17
N ARG A 363 -20.69 10.53 -12.89
CA ARG A 363 -21.91 11.35 -12.85
C ARG A 363 -22.60 11.31 -11.47
N ALA A 364 -22.60 10.14 -10.83
CA ALA A 364 -23.08 10.01 -9.45
C ALA A 364 -22.17 10.77 -8.45
N ALA A 365 -20.84 10.78 -8.67
CA ALA A 365 -19.92 11.56 -7.86
C ALA A 365 -20.19 13.07 -7.98
N VAL A 366 -20.43 13.58 -9.19
CA VAL A 366 -20.85 14.98 -9.43
C VAL A 366 -22.15 15.31 -8.68
N ASN A 367 -23.13 14.45 -8.75
CA ASN A 367 -24.38 14.65 -8.02
C ASN A 367 -24.18 14.77 -6.50
N CYS A 368 -23.30 13.96 -5.93
CA CYS A 368 -22.95 14.06 -4.51
C CYS A 368 -22.25 15.39 -4.18
N ALA A 369 -21.31 15.83 -5.02
CA ALA A 369 -20.60 17.07 -4.82
C ALA A 369 -21.55 18.29 -4.90
N LEU A 370 -22.41 18.34 -5.92
CA LEU A 370 -23.40 19.40 -6.07
C LEU A 370 -24.43 19.39 -4.92
N THR A 371 -24.84 18.22 -4.45
CA THR A 371 -25.72 18.11 -3.27
C THR A 371 -25.06 18.65 -2.02
N ALA A 372 -23.77 18.35 -1.82
CA ALA A 372 -23.02 18.90 -0.70
C ALA A 372 -22.87 20.44 -0.80
N ALA A 373 -22.60 20.96 -1.99
CA ALA A 373 -22.55 22.40 -2.24
C ALA A 373 -23.91 23.07 -1.95
N ASP A 374 -25.01 22.48 -2.43
CA ASP A 374 -26.39 22.96 -2.13
C ASP A 374 -26.64 23.05 -0.62
N GLN A 375 -26.19 22.06 0.16
CA GLN A 375 -26.36 22.12 1.62
C GLN A 375 -25.65 23.33 2.24
N VAL A 376 -24.46 23.65 1.76
CA VAL A 376 -23.72 24.82 2.25
C VAL A 376 -24.39 26.11 1.80
N LEU A 377 -24.82 26.20 0.56
CA LEU A 377 -25.53 27.37 0.02
C LEU A 377 -26.88 27.59 0.71
N ASN A 378 -27.52 26.53 1.21
CA ASN A 378 -28.75 26.59 1.99
C ASN A 378 -28.52 26.77 3.50
N GLY A 379 -27.31 27.20 3.90
CA GLY A 379 -27.00 27.65 5.27
C GLY A 379 -26.34 26.62 6.18
N ARG A 380 -26.03 25.40 5.70
CA ARG A 380 -25.22 24.46 6.48
C ARG A 380 -23.76 24.96 6.53
N GLN A 381 -23.15 24.94 7.68
CA GLN A 381 -21.76 25.44 7.84
C GLN A 381 -20.74 24.61 7.05
N MET A 382 -20.92 23.30 6.98
CA MET A 382 -20.00 22.37 6.32
C MET A 382 -20.74 21.19 5.72
N ALA A 383 -20.28 20.70 4.56
CA ALA A 383 -20.73 19.46 3.96
C ALA A 383 -19.54 18.68 3.41
N TYR A 384 -19.66 17.36 3.37
CA TYR A 384 -18.65 16.44 2.88
C TYR A 384 -19.27 15.47 1.86
N ALA A 385 -18.76 15.49 0.63
CA ALA A 385 -19.15 14.54 -0.41
C ALA A 385 -18.10 13.42 -0.46
N LEU A 386 -18.48 12.21 -0.03
CA LEU A 386 -17.65 11.02 -0.13
C LEU A 386 -17.89 10.32 -1.45
N VAL A 387 -17.03 10.55 -2.41
CA VAL A 387 -17.19 10.12 -3.80
C VAL A 387 -16.12 9.14 -4.28
N ARG A 388 -16.49 8.37 -5.30
CA ARG A 388 -15.65 7.50 -6.08
C ARG A 388 -16.26 7.32 -7.50
N PRO A 389 -15.49 7.40 -8.59
CA PRO A 389 -14.03 7.62 -8.64
C PRO A 389 -13.62 8.96 -8.05
N PRO A 390 -12.36 9.11 -7.59
CA PRO A 390 -11.83 10.39 -7.17
C PRO A 390 -11.58 11.30 -8.38
N GLY A 391 -11.62 12.61 -8.17
CA GLY A 391 -11.20 13.57 -9.19
C GLY A 391 -9.72 13.40 -9.55
N HIS A 392 -9.38 13.55 -10.83
CA HIS A 392 -8.05 13.22 -11.35
C HIS A 392 -6.91 14.08 -10.78
N HIS A 393 -7.16 15.35 -10.50
CA HIS A 393 -6.16 16.30 -9.98
C HIS A 393 -6.49 16.85 -8.59
N GLU A 394 -7.48 16.32 -7.90
CA GLU A 394 -7.96 16.84 -6.63
C GLU A 394 -7.13 16.38 -5.41
N ILE A 395 -6.19 15.48 -5.60
CA ILE A 395 -5.31 15.01 -4.53
C ILE A 395 -4.23 16.07 -4.29
N GLY A 396 -4.37 16.83 -3.21
CA GLY A 396 -3.33 17.71 -2.71
C GLY A 396 -3.42 19.19 -3.12
N ARG A 397 -4.60 19.65 -3.50
CA ARG A 397 -4.91 21.08 -3.54
C ARG A 397 -5.94 21.37 -2.44
N ALA A 398 -5.48 21.45 -1.24
CA ALA A 398 -6.12 22.21 -0.17
C ALA A 398 -5.40 23.54 -0.07
#